data_8d903597cd8bc22efb6448fbf9d0f6f0
#
_entry.id   8d903597cd8bc22efb6448fbf9d0f6f0
#
_cell.length_a   1.000
_cell.length_b   1.000
_cell.length_c   1.000
_cell.angle_alpha   90.00
_cell.angle_beta   90.00
_cell.angle_gamma   90.00
#
_symmetry.space_group_name_H-M   'P 1'
#
loop_
_entity.id
_entity.type
_entity.pdbx_description
1 polymer ?
#
loop_
_entity_poly.entity_id
_entity_poly.type
_entity_poly.pdbx_seq_one_letter_code
_entity_poly.pdbx_strand_id
1 'polypeptide(L)'
;MTILARVPPGRAGRLWLRRRLEVTRRGVDVLQRQLRILVREHDRLASVAERTRRAWESACADADMWALRACLSDGRRALRPSPPADVTVRWEETMGLRHPAAATCRPAGDPPPMACSAALAEARRAARTALQAAVDHAAAREAERRVARRIAVIRQRIRALEDRWLPRLTAAIKEIDLALEEAERADAARLRRAGRAGPGPSGDRAGTEAPGHGPS
;
A
#
# COMPACT_ATOMS: atom_id res chain seq x y z
N MET A 1 -13.38 -0.42 -14.94
CA MET A 1 -14.41 -1.39 -15.38
C MET A 1 -13.99 -2.29 -16.55
N THR A 2 -12.78 -2.26 -17.06
CA THR A 2 -12.44 -2.77 -18.41
C THR A 2 -11.76 -4.16 -18.46
N ILE A 3 -11.45 -4.81 -17.34
CA ILE A 3 -10.71 -6.09 -17.36
C ILE A 3 -11.61 -7.31 -17.57
N LEU A 4 -12.86 -7.28 -17.10
CA LEU A 4 -13.82 -8.36 -17.33
C LEU A 4 -14.33 -8.41 -18.79
N ALA A 5 -14.25 -7.31 -19.53
CA ALA A 5 -14.62 -7.24 -20.95
C ALA A 5 -13.64 -7.98 -21.89
N ARG A 6 -12.49 -8.45 -21.39
CA ARG A 6 -11.47 -9.18 -22.15
C ARG A 6 -11.30 -10.64 -21.73
N VAL A 7 -12.30 -11.21 -21.06
CA VAL A 7 -12.23 -12.63 -20.66
C VAL A 7 -12.46 -13.50 -21.89
N PRO A 8 -11.56 -14.43 -22.24
CA PRO A 8 -11.76 -15.38 -23.32
C PRO A 8 -13.02 -16.22 -23.06
N PRO A 9 -13.77 -16.63 -24.09
CA PRO A 9 -14.93 -17.49 -23.91
C PRO A 9 -14.54 -18.93 -23.53
N GLY A 10 -15.45 -19.64 -22.88
CA GLY A 10 -15.32 -21.07 -22.62
C GLY A 10 -14.26 -21.47 -21.58
N ARG A 11 -13.70 -22.67 -21.71
CA ARG A 11 -12.74 -23.27 -20.75
C ARG A 11 -11.47 -22.42 -20.54
N ALA A 12 -11.02 -21.72 -21.58
CA ALA A 12 -9.86 -20.84 -21.50
C ALA A 12 -10.13 -19.64 -20.55
N GLY A 13 -11.31 -19.03 -20.65
CA GLY A 13 -11.73 -17.95 -19.76
C GLY A 13 -11.87 -18.38 -18.32
N ARG A 14 -12.42 -19.57 -18.07
CA ARG A 14 -12.48 -20.18 -16.74
C ARG A 14 -11.10 -20.31 -16.11
N LEU A 15 -10.12 -20.85 -16.85
CA LEU A 15 -8.74 -21.02 -16.35
C LEU A 15 -8.07 -19.67 -16.08
N TRP A 16 -8.27 -18.71 -16.97
CA TRP A 16 -7.76 -17.34 -16.80
C TRP A 16 -8.32 -16.67 -15.54
N LEU A 17 -9.63 -16.75 -15.31
CA LEU A 17 -10.27 -16.18 -14.12
C LEU A 17 -9.81 -16.86 -12.83
N ARG A 18 -9.68 -18.19 -12.80
CA ARG A 18 -9.17 -18.93 -11.66
C ARG A 18 -7.74 -18.52 -11.30
N ARG A 19 -6.87 -18.42 -12.31
CA ARG A 19 -5.51 -17.92 -12.12
C ARG A 19 -5.49 -16.49 -11.60
N ARG A 20 -6.37 -15.63 -12.13
CA ARG A 20 -6.50 -14.24 -11.67
C ARG A 20 -6.96 -14.15 -10.22
N LEU A 21 -7.93 -14.97 -9.83
CA LEU A 21 -8.42 -15.08 -8.45
C LEU A 21 -7.29 -15.48 -7.51
N GLU A 22 -6.51 -16.49 -7.87
CA GLU A 22 -5.38 -16.97 -7.08
C GLU A 22 -4.30 -15.89 -6.91
N VAL A 23 -3.90 -15.22 -7.98
CA VAL A 23 -2.93 -14.10 -7.93
C VAL A 23 -3.45 -12.97 -7.04
N THR A 24 -4.75 -12.66 -7.12
CA THR A 24 -5.34 -11.61 -6.29
C THR A 24 -5.32 -12.00 -4.81
N ARG A 25 -5.65 -13.24 -4.45
CA ARG A 25 -5.57 -13.76 -3.07
C ARG A 25 -4.15 -13.68 -2.52
N ARG A 26 -3.17 -14.17 -3.29
CA ARG A 26 -1.74 -14.05 -2.90
C ARG A 26 -1.32 -12.58 -2.72
N GLY A 27 -1.83 -11.68 -3.56
CA GLY A 27 -1.59 -10.24 -3.44
C GLY A 27 -2.13 -9.67 -2.12
N VAL A 28 -3.33 -10.08 -1.71
CA VAL A 28 -3.93 -9.70 -0.41
C VAL A 28 -3.06 -10.22 0.74
N ASP A 29 -2.62 -11.48 0.70
CA ASP A 29 -1.77 -12.08 1.75
C ASP A 29 -0.44 -11.31 1.91
N VAL A 30 0.17 -10.91 0.79
CA VAL A 30 1.41 -10.11 0.81
C VAL A 30 1.16 -8.74 1.45
N LEU A 31 0.08 -8.05 1.05
CA LEU A 31 -0.29 -6.75 1.62
C LEU A 31 -0.60 -6.85 3.12
N GLN A 32 -1.28 -7.91 3.56
CA GLN A 32 -1.56 -8.15 4.98
C GLN A 32 -0.28 -8.40 5.79
N ARG A 33 0.69 -9.15 5.24
CA ARG A 33 2.01 -9.31 5.88
C ARG A 33 2.75 -7.97 6.00
N GLN A 34 2.78 -7.20 4.90
CA GLN A 34 3.37 -5.85 4.90
C GLN A 34 2.69 -4.94 5.93
N LEU A 35 1.37 -4.98 6.02
CA LEU A 35 0.60 -4.21 6.99
C LEU A 35 1.00 -4.53 8.43
N ARG A 36 1.13 -5.82 8.78
CA ARG A 36 1.54 -6.22 10.13
C ARG A 36 2.92 -5.68 10.53
N ILE A 37 3.88 -5.66 9.59
CA ILE A 37 5.22 -5.11 9.84
C ILE A 37 5.14 -3.60 10.06
N LEU A 38 4.42 -2.89 9.18
CA LEU A 38 4.27 -1.43 9.28
C LEU A 38 3.49 -0.99 10.53
N VAL A 39 2.52 -1.77 11.01
CA VAL A 39 1.81 -1.46 12.26
C VAL A 39 2.77 -1.54 13.46
N ARG A 40 3.59 -2.58 13.55
CA ARG A 40 4.60 -2.68 14.62
C ARG A 40 5.61 -1.52 14.58
N GLU A 41 6.04 -1.15 13.37
CA GLU A 41 6.95 -0.02 13.20
C GLU A 41 6.28 1.32 13.55
N HIS A 42 5.01 1.49 13.20
CA HIS A 42 4.23 2.65 13.62
C HIS A 42 4.16 2.76 15.15
N ASP A 43 3.86 1.68 15.86
CA ASP A 43 3.76 1.67 17.33
C ASP A 43 5.10 2.02 17.99
N ARG A 44 6.21 1.51 17.42
CA ARG A 44 7.57 1.88 17.83
C ARG A 44 7.83 3.38 17.64
N LEU A 45 7.52 3.92 16.46
CA LEU A 45 7.71 5.33 16.12
C LEU A 45 6.80 6.24 16.94
N ALA A 46 5.58 5.85 17.21
CA ALA A 46 4.66 6.59 18.09
C ALA A 46 5.22 6.71 19.52
N SER A 47 5.81 5.63 20.05
CA SER A 47 6.49 5.67 21.35
C SER A 47 7.69 6.60 21.34
N VAL A 48 8.45 6.64 20.25
CA VAL A 48 9.58 7.57 20.08
C VAL A 48 9.07 9.00 20.02
N ALA A 49 8.03 9.28 19.21
CA ALA A 49 7.46 10.62 19.09
C ALA A 49 6.93 11.15 20.42
N GLU A 50 6.31 10.29 21.22
CA GLU A 50 5.84 10.68 22.56
C GLU A 50 6.97 10.98 23.54
N ARG A 51 8.03 10.19 23.54
CA ARG A 51 9.23 10.47 24.38
C ARG A 51 9.90 11.78 23.99
N THR A 52 10.11 12.00 22.69
CA THR A 52 10.74 13.22 22.18
C THR A 52 9.86 14.44 22.43
N ARG A 53 8.52 14.30 22.40
CA ARG A 53 7.58 15.35 22.76
C ARG A 53 7.80 15.81 24.22
N ARG A 54 7.83 14.85 25.16
CA ARG A 54 8.05 15.17 26.57
C ARG A 54 9.41 15.81 26.82
N ALA A 55 10.47 15.30 26.16
CA ALA A 55 11.81 15.87 26.26
C ALA A 55 11.83 17.31 25.72
N TRP A 56 11.16 17.58 24.60
CA TRP A 56 11.03 18.92 24.04
C TRP A 56 10.25 19.86 24.96
N GLU A 57 9.09 19.45 25.50
CA GLU A 57 8.31 20.23 26.44
C GLU A 57 9.10 20.60 27.70
N SER A 58 9.83 19.65 28.28
CA SER A 58 10.71 19.90 29.41
C SER A 58 11.84 20.88 29.09
N ALA A 59 12.48 20.71 27.92
CA ALA A 59 13.56 21.59 27.49
C ALA A 59 13.05 23.01 27.20
N CYS A 60 11.85 23.17 26.69
CA CYS A 60 11.21 24.48 26.50
C CYS A 60 10.95 25.16 27.83
N ALA A 61 10.40 24.44 28.83
CA ALA A 61 10.15 25.01 30.16
C ALA A 61 11.46 25.49 30.83
N ASP A 62 12.54 24.72 30.70
CA ASP A 62 13.86 25.14 31.19
C ASP A 62 14.40 26.37 30.45
N ALA A 63 14.24 26.42 29.12
CA ALA A 63 14.66 27.55 28.30
C ALA A 63 13.88 28.83 28.67
N ASP A 64 12.56 28.74 28.88
CA ASP A 64 11.71 29.84 29.28
C ASP A 64 12.10 30.38 30.66
N MET A 65 12.36 29.49 31.62
CA MET A 65 12.81 29.87 32.95
C MET A 65 14.13 30.64 32.92
N TRP A 66 15.14 30.13 32.19
CA TRP A 66 16.43 30.81 32.06
C TRP A 66 16.36 32.08 31.24
N ALA A 67 15.51 32.14 30.22
CA ALA A 67 15.24 33.35 29.46
C ALA A 67 14.64 34.46 30.34
N LEU A 68 13.71 34.12 31.22
CA LEU A 68 13.12 35.05 32.18
C LEU A 68 14.20 35.59 33.16
N ARG A 69 15.06 34.72 33.70
CA ARG A 69 16.18 35.12 34.58
C ARG A 69 17.14 36.04 33.86
N ALA A 70 17.53 35.74 32.63
CA ALA A 70 18.38 36.58 31.82
C ALA A 70 17.76 37.95 31.52
N CYS A 71 16.43 38.02 31.26
CA CYS A 71 15.71 39.27 31.08
C CYS A 71 15.73 40.14 32.34
N LEU A 72 15.61 39.52 33.51
CA LEU A 72 15.64 40.25 34.79
C LEU A 72 17.03 40.80 35.11
N SER A 73 18.09 40.08 34.67
CA SER A 73 19.49 40.49 34.96
C SER A 73 20.02 41.50 33.93
N ASP A 74 19.79 41.26 32.63
CA ASP A 74 20.41 41.97 31.52
C ASP A 74 19.42 42.80 30.67
N GLY A 75 18.18 42.82 31.09
CA GLY A 75 17.09 43.45 30.34
C GLY A 75 16.74 42.74 29.03
N ARG A 76 15.67 43.19 28.38
CA ARG A 76 15.14 42.58 27.13
C ARG A 76 16.11 42.59 25.95
N ARG A 77 17.14 43.43 25.99
CA ARG A 77 18.20 43.47 24.96
C ARG A 77 19.06 42.21 24.93
N ALA A 78 19.08 41.42 26.02
CA ALA A 78 19.78 40.14 26.09
C ALA A 78 19.18 39.09 25.15
N LEU A 79 17.88 39.14 24.86
CA LEU A 79 17.17 38.20 24.03
C LEU A 79 17.14 38.68 22.56
N ARG A 80 18.27 38.62 21.89
CA ARG A 80 18.33 38.88 20.45
C ARG A 80 17.92 37.64 19.67
N PRO A 81 17.21 37.79 18.51
CA PRO A 81 16.94 36.67 17.62
C PRO A 81 18.23 35.96 17.25
N SER A 82 18.24 34.65 17.36
CA SER A 82 19.35 33.80 16.87
C SER A 82 19.25 33.67 15.34
N PRO A 83 20.36 33.61 14.62
CA PRO A 83 20.35 33.31 13.20
C PRO A 83 19.73 31.89 12.97
N PRO A 84 19.25 31.61 11.76
CA PRO A 84 18.66 30.32 11.43
C PRO A 84 19.69 29.21 11.64
N ALA A 85 19.23 28.07 12.12
CA ALA A 85 20.05 26.89 12.35
C ALA A 85 19.95 25.93 11.15
N ASP A 86 21.08 25.28 10.81
CA ASP A 86 21.10 24.24 9.80
C ASP A 86 20.61 22.92 10.38
N VAL A 87 19.65 22.28 9.70
CA VAL A 87 19.10 20.98 10.10
C VAL A 87 19.50 19.92 9.08
N THR A 88 20.21 18.91 9.55
CA THR A 88 20.57 17.73 8.75
C THR A 88 19.71 16.55 9.16
N VAL A 89 19.04 15.92 8.20
CA VAL A 89 18.16 14.76 8.43
C VAL A 89 18.80 13.48 7.91
N ARG A 90 18.94 12.49 8.77
CA ARG A 90 19.31 11.14 8.38
C ARG A 90 18.06 10.33 8.08
N TRP A 91 18.04 9.73 6.90
CA TRP A 91 16.92 8.95 6.40
C TRP A 91 17.15 7.46 6.58
N GLU A 92 16.10 6.74 6.86
CA GLU A 92 16.03 5.28 6.92
C GLU A 92 14.89 4.77 6.06
N GLU A 93 14.96 3.50 5.66
CA GLU A 93 13.96 2.88 4.83
C GLU A 93 13.39 1.62 5.48
N THR A 94 12.06 1.56 5.58
CA THR A 94 11.33 0.38 6.07
C THR A 94 10.28 -0.03 5.05
N MET A 95 10.38 -1.25 4.52
CA MET A 95 9.42 -1.80 3.54
C MET A 95 9.18 -0.88 2.32
N GLY A 96 10.25 -0.28 1.78
CA GLY A 96 10.19 0.63 0.64
C GLY A 96 9.65 2.03 0.98
N LEU A 97 9.54 2.37 2.27
CA LEU A 97 9.13 3.69 2.74
C LEU A 97 10.30 4.40 3.42
N ARG A 98 10.75 5.53 2.84
CA ARG A 98 11.75 6.39 3.44
C ARG A 98 11.12 7.30 4.50
N HIS A 99 11.71 7.32 5.69
CA HIS A 99 11.30 8.18 6.80
C HIS A 99 12.54 8.73 7.55
N PRO A 100 12.42 9.86 8.26
CA PRO A 100 13.50 10.38 9.09
C PRO A 100 13.81 9.39 10.21
N ALA A 101 15.11 9.06 10.39
CA ALA A 101 15.59 8.23 11.51
C ALA A 101 16.15 9.08 12.64
N ALA A 102 16.79 10.19 12.29
CA ALA A 102 17.34 11.18 13.23
C ALA A 102 17.49 12.51 12.53
N ALA A 103 17.55 13.57 13.31
CA ALA A 103 17.88 14.90 12.80
C ALA A 103 18.84 15.60 13.77
N THR A 104 19.78 16.35 13.23
CA THR A 104 20.73 17.16 14.01
C THR A 104 20.59 18.61 13.63
N CYS A 105 20.64 19.47 14.64
CA CYS A 105 20.57 20.90 14.48
C CYS A 105 21.93 21.52 14.79
N ARG A 106 22.47 22.30 13.85
CA ARG A 106 23.67 23.12 14.06
C ARG A 106 23.25 24.59 14.11
N PRO A 107 23.38 25.27 15.28
CA PRO A 107 23.18 26.70 15.33
C PRO A 107 24.17 27.42 14.41
N ALA A 108 23.72 28.42 13.68
CA ALA A 108 24.61 29.22 12.86
C ALA A 108 25.47 30.13 13.76
N GLY A 109 26.75 29.76 13.89
CA GLY A 109 27.78 30.54 14.58
C GLY A 109 27.67 30.57 16.10
N ASP A 110 28.83 30.60 16.78
CA ASP A 110 28.88 31.06 18.16
C ASP A 110 28.76 32.60 18.18
N PRO A 111 27.90 33.16 19.02
CA PRO A 111 27.87 34.60 19.20
C PRO A 111 29.24 35.08 19.68
N PRO A 112 29.71 36.26 19.24
CA PRO A 112 30.99 36.81 19.67
C PRO A 112 31.05 36.79 21.22
N PRO A 113 32.23 36.59 21.79
CA PRO A 113 32.42 36.59 23.22
C PRO A 113 32.15 38.00 23.77
N MET A 114 30.92 38.32 24.00
CA MET A 114 30.51 39.50 24.77
C MET A 114 30.45 39.11 26.21
N ALA A 115 30.85 40.01 27.10
CA ALA A 115 30.63 39.90 28.53
C ALA A 115 29.12 39.70 28.75
N CYS A 116 28.68 38.45 28.98
CA CYS A 116 27.30 38.12 29.26
C CYS A 116 27.15 37.60 30.67
N SER A 117 26.01 37.88 31.30
CA SER A 117 25.71 37.34 32.60
C SER A 117 25.68 35.80 32.58
N ALA A 118 25.93 35.16 33.72
CA ALA A 118 25.78 33.72 33.86
C ALA A 118 24.38 33.26 33.48
N ALA A 119 23.35 34.06 33.81
CA ALA A 119 21.95 33.79 33.45
C ALA A 119 21.73 33.78 31.90
N LEU A 120 22.37 34.71 31.15
CA LEU A 120 22.28 34.72 29.70
C LEU A 120 23.02 33.54 29.06
N ALA A 121 24.18 33.13 29.63
CA ALA A 121 24.88 31.95 29.16
C ALA A 121 24.05 30.67 29.31
N GLU A 122 23.40 30.50 30.46
CA GLU A 122 22.49 29.37 30.72
C GLU A 122 21.23 29.44 29.82
N ALA A 123 20.63 30.61 29.62
CA ALA A 123 19.48 30.78 28.69
C ALA A 123 19.85 30.35 27.28
N ARG A 124 21.02 30.72 26.77
CA ARG A 124 21.51 30.28 25.45
C ARG A 124 21.71 28.76 25.37
N ARG A 125 22.29 28.16 26.45
CA ARG A 125 22.47 26.71 26.53
C ARG A 125 21.14 25.98 26.52
N ALA A 126 20.19 26.39 27.36
CA ALA A 126 18.84 25.83 27.43
C ALA A 126 18.07 25.97 26.09
N ALA A 127 18.17 27.13 25.45
CA ALA A 127 17.57 27.35 24.13
C ALA A 127 18.15 26.42 23.05
N ARG A 128 19.46 26.14 23.03
CA ARG A 128 20.06 25.17 22.12
C ARG A 128 19.57 23.74 22.39
N THR A 129 19.43 23.36 23.66
CA THR A 129 18.88 22.07 24.07
C THR A 129 17.41 21.92 23.62
N ALA A 130 16.59 22.97 23.84
CA ALA A 130 15.20 22.99 23.41
C ALA A 130 15.08 22.91 21.87
N LEU A 131 15.94 23.61 21.14
CA LEU A 131 15.98 23.58 19.69
C LEU A 131 16.33 22.16 19.16
N GLN A 132 17.36 21.51 19.71
CA GLN A 132 17.69 20.13 19.33
C GLN A 132 16.54 19.16 19.66
N ALA A 133 15.92 19.27 20.82
CA ALA A 133 14.79 18.46 21.22
C ALA A 133 13.55 18.69 20.30
N ALA A 134 13.33 19.92 19.84
CA ALA A 134 12.29 20.25 18.88
C ALA A 134 12.54 19.56 17.52
N VAL A 135 13.77 19.58 17.04
CA VAL A 135 14.17 18.93 15.78
C VAL A 135 14.03 17.40 15.88
N ASP A 136 14.45 16.82 17.00
CA ASP A 136 14.28 15.38 17.27
C ASP A 136 12.79 14.99 17.29
N HIS A 137 11.96 15.78 17.95
CA HIS A 137 10.52 15.56 17.97
C HIS A 137 9.89 15.71 16.58
N ALA A 138 10.28 16.73 15.82
CA ALA A 138 9.78 16.95 14.46
C ALA A 138 10.12 15.76 13.54
N ALA A 139 11.34 15.24 13.61
CA ALA A 139 11.76 14.07 12.86
C ALA A 139 10.96 12.81 13.25
N ALA A 140 10.79 12.56 14.54
CA ALA A 140 10.02 11.42 15.06
C ALA A 140 8.53 11.49 14.62
N ARG A 141 7.92 12.66 14.71
CA ARG A 141 6.53 12.90 14.28
C ARG A 141 6.35 12.71 12.78
N GLU A 142 7.29 13.18 11.96
CA GLU A 142 7.20 12.99 10.51
C GLU A 142 7.40 11.51 10.14
N ALA A 143 8.28 10.78 10.82
CA ALA A 143 8.44 9.34 10.64
C ALA A 143 7.12 8.59 10.93
N GLU A 144 6.53 8.82 12.09
CA GLU A 144 5.22 8.27 12.49
C GLU A 144 4.13 8.57 11.43
N ARG A 145 4.00 9.85 11.03
CA ARG A 145 3.00 10.28 10.04
C ARG A 145 3.18 9.61 8.69
N ARG A 146 4.41 9.42 8.22
CA ARG A 146 4.69 8.75 6.94
C ARG A 146 4.26 7.29 6.99
N VAL A 147 4.59 6.58 8.05
CA VAL A 147 4.19 5.18 8.24
C VAL A 147 2.67 5.07 8.37
N ALA A 148 2.02 5.95 9.14
CA ALA A 148 0.56 5.99 9.27
C ALA A 148 -0.15 6.19 7.92
N ARG A 149 0.34 7.12 7.09
CA ARG A 149 -0.18 7.32 5.72
C ARG A 149 -0.04 6.07 4.86
N ARG A 150 1.11 5.38 4.94
CA ARG A 150 1.34 4.15 4.20
C ARG A 150 0.41 3.02 4.64
N ILE A 151 0.19 2.87 5.94
CA ILE A 151 -0.79 1.92 6.52
C ILE A 151 -2.19 2.19 5.98
N ALA A 152 -2.63 3.44 5.95
CA ALA A 152 -3.95 3.81 5.42
C ALA A 152 -4.12 3.40 3.95
N VAL A 153 -3.12 3.66 3.10
CA VAL A 153 -3.14 3.25 1.68
C VAL A 153 -3.20 1.72 1.53
N ILE A 154 -2.42 0.98 2.31
CA ILE A 154 -2.43 -0.49 2.23
C ILE A 154 -3.78 -1.04 2.69
N ARG A 155 -4.35 -0.54 3.79
CA ARG A 155 -5.70 -0.92 4.25
C ARG A 155 -6.78 -0.65 3.21
N GLN A 156 -6.71 0.49 2.54
CA GLN A 156 -7.63 0.81 1.45
C GLN A 156 -7.50 -0.15 0.27
N ARG A 157 -6.26 -0.53 -0.12
CA ARG A 157 -6.01 -1.51 -1.18
C ARG A 157 -6.54 -2.90 -0.82
N ILE A 158 -6.30 -3.37 0.40
CA ILE A 158 -6.82 -4.65 0.89
C ILE A 158 -8.34 -4.66 0.78
N ARG A 159 -9.03 -3.66 1.35
CA ARG A 159 -10.50 -3.55 1.26
C ARG A 159 -11.00 -3.52 -0.18
N ALA A 160 -10.36 -2.77 -1.07
CA ALA A 160 -10.75 -2.74 -2.47
C ALA A 160 -10.62 -4.11 -3.17
N LEU A 161 -9.62 -4.90 -2.80
CA LEU A 161 -9.44 -6.25 -3.32
C LEU A 161 -10.46 -7.23 -2.72
N GLU A 162 -10.67 -7.21 -1.41
CA GLU A 162 -11.57 -8.11 -0.68
C GLU A 162 -13.04 -7.81 -0.97
N ASP A 163 -13.46 -6.54 -0.91
CA ASP A 163 -14.86 -6.15 -1.02
C ASP A 163 -15.37 -6.03 -2.46
N ARG A 164 -14.47 -5.78 -3.42
CA ARG A 164 -14.88 -5.51 -4.81
C ARG A 164 -14.32 -6.53 -5.81
N TRP A 165 -13.01 -6.82 -5.75
CA TRP A 165 -12.38 -7.63 -6.79
C TRP A 165 -12.62 -9.12 -6.60
N LEU A 166 -12.40 -9.67 -5.42
CA LEU A 166 -12.59 -11.08 -5.14
C LEU A 166 -14.03 -11.54 -5.40
N PRO A 167 -15.08 -10.84 -4.93
CA PRO A 167 -16.47 -11.21 -5.24
C PRO A 167 -16.79 -11.17 -6.74
N ARG A 168 -16.29 -10.14 -7.46
CA ARG A 168 -16.51 -10.04 -8.91
C ARG A 168 -15.87 -11.17 -9.70
N LEU A 169 -14.62 -11.53 -9.36
CA LEU A 169 -13.94 -12.65 -9.99
C LEU A 169 -14.66 -13.97 -9.70
N THR A 170 -15.14 -14.14 -8.46
CA THR A 170 -15.89 -15.33 -8.06
C THR A 170 -17.24 -15.43 -8.79
N ALA A 171 -17.94 -14.32 -8.93
CA ALA A 171 -19.20 -14.27 -9.70
C ALA A 171 -18.95 -14.60 -11.18
N ALA A 172 -17.95 -13.98 -11.81
CA ALA A 172 -17.61 -14.26 -13.20
C ALA A 172 -17.20 -15.74 -13.45
N ILE A 173 -16.53 -16.37 -12.48
CA ILE A 173 -16.22 -17.81 -12.57
C ILE A 173 -17.52 -18.63 -12.56
N LYS A 174 -18.46 -18.32 -11.66
CA LYS A 174 -19.76 -19.00 -11.61
C LYS A 174 -20.55 -18.87 -12.89
N GLU A 175 -20.58 -17.68 -13.49
CA GLU A 175 -21.25 -17.42 -14.78
C GLU A 175 -20.66 -18.29 -15.92
N ILE A 176 -19.32 -18.36 -16.01
CA ILE A 176 -18.68 -19.22 -17.02
C ILE A 176 -18.90 -20.70 -16.73
N ASP A 177 -18.87 -21.13 -15.46
CA ASP A 177 -19.15 -22.52 -15.10
C ASP A 177 -20.56 -22.92 -15.51
N LEU A 178 -21.58 -22.08 -15.27
CA LEU A 178 -22.95 -22.31 -15.74
C LEU A 178 -23.06 -22.37 -17.27
N ALA A 179 -22.44 -21.43 -17.98
CA ALA A 179 -22.45 -21.42 -19.45
C ALA A 179 -21.79 -22.67 -20.04
N LEU A 180 -20.71 -23.17 -19.43
CA LEU A 180 -20.06 -24.41 -19.85
C LEU A 180 -20.96 -25.63 -19.62
N GLU A 181 -21.62 -25.72 -18.45
CA GLU A 181 -22.56 -26.80 -18.15
C GLU A 181 -23.76 -26.80 -19.14
N GLU A 182 -24.28 -25.64 -19.47
CA GLU A 182 -25.38 -25.50 -20.48
C GLU A 182 -24.91 -25.94 -21.85
N ALA A 183 -23.71 -25.54 -22.28
CA ALA A 183 -23.13 -26.00 -23.54
C ALA A 183 -22.95 -27.52 -23.59
N GLU A 184 -22.40 -28.13 -22.53
CA GLU A 184 -22.24 -29.58 -22.41
C GLU A 184 -23.60 -30.31 -22.45
N ARG A 185 -24.63 -29.80 -21.78
CA ARG A 185 -25.99 -30.37 -21.83
C ARG A 185 -26.59 -30.28 -23.24
N ALA A 186 -26.40 -29.12 -23.93
CA ALA A 186 -26.88 -28.94 -25.29
C ALA A 186 -26.18 -29.88 -26.27
N ASP A 187 -24.89 -30.06 -26.16
CA ASP A 187 -24.12 -30.99 -27.01
C ASP A 187 -24.51 -32.44 -26.75
N ALA A 188 -24.71 -32.84 -25.51
CA ALA A 188 -25.21 -34.17 -25.16
C ALA A 188 -26.63 -34.42 -25.71
N ALA A 189 -27.48 -33.38 -25.76
CA ALA A 189 -28.80 -33.48 -26.37
C ALA A 189 -28.76 -33.60 -27.90
N ARG A 190 -27.82 -32.86 -28.56
CA ARG A 190 -27.56 -32.97 -30.01
C ARG A 190 -27.10 -34.37 -30.41
N LEU A 191 -26.13 -34.91 -29.67
CA LEU A 191 -25.59 -36.26 -29.90
C LEU A 191 -26.68 -37.34 -29.75
N ARG A 192 -27.55 -37.24 -28.74
CA ARG A 192 -28.67 -38.15 -28.55
C ARG A 192 -29.70 -38.07 -29.69
N ARG A 193 -29.97 -36.88 -30.23
CA ARG A 193 -30.86 -36.72 -31.42
C ARG A 193 -30.21 -37.30 -32.67
N ALA A 194 -28.92 -37.05 -32.91
CA ALA A 194 -28.22 -37.62 -34.07
C ALA A 194 -28.15 -39.15 -34.02
N GLY A 195 -27.90 -39.74 -32.82
CA GLY A 195 -27.93 -41.19 -32.65
C GLY A 195 -29.31 -41.85 -32.83
N ARG A 196 -30.42 -41.08 -32.61
CA ARG A 196 -31.77 -41.57 -32.89
C ARG A 196 -32.18 -41.41 -34.35
N ALA A 197 -31.58 -40.49 -35.08
CA ALA A 197 -31.75 -40.30 -36.52
C ALA A 197 -30.82 -41.23 -37.33
N GLY A 198 -30.69 -42.50 -36.91
CA GLY A 198 -29.82 -43.50 -37.52
C GLY A 198 -29.83 -43.48 -39.05
N PRO A 199 -28.81 -44.09 -39.74
CA PRO A 199 -28.77 -44.08 -41.19
C PRO A 199 -30.08 -44.68 -41.71
N GLY A 200 -30.85 -43.83 -42.43
CA GLY A 200 -32.05 -44.31 -43.14
C GLY A 200 -31.69 -45.52 -43.99
N PRO A 201 -32.61 -46.48 -44.18
CA PRO A 201 -32.29 -47.69 -44.93
C PRO A 201 -31.80 -47.28 -46.32
N SER A 202 -30.58 -47.70 -46.62
CA SER A 202 -30.02 -47.66 -47.97
C SER A 202 -30.96 -48.44 -48.83
N GLY A 203 -31.78 -47.72 -49.62
CA GLY A 203 -32.65 -48.35 -50.60
C GLY A 203 -31.83 -49.23 -51.53
N ASP A 204 -31.96 -50.52 -51.29
CA ASP A 204 -31.59 -51.60 -52.16
C ASP A 204 -32.38 -51.40 -53.49
N ARG A 205 -31.70 -50.94 -54.50
CA ARG A 205 -32.16 -51.08 -55.88
C ARG A 205 -31.46 -52.23 -56.51
N ALA A 206 -31.97 -53.43 -56.17
CA ALA A 206 -31.75 -54.63 -56.90
C ALA A 206 -32.41 -54.56 -58.27
N GLY A 207 -31.68 -54.88 -59.24
CA GLY A 207 -31.97 -55.70 -60.36
C GLY A 207 -33.15 -55.36 -61.27
N THR A 208 -32.90 -55.12 -62.47
CA THR A 208 -33.71 -55.79 -63.52
C THR A 208 -32.86 -56.01 -64.76
N GLU A 209 -32.81 -57.30 -65.04
CA GLU A 209 -32.31 -57.96 -66.28
C GLU A 209 -32.85 -57.31 -67.52
N ALA A 210 -32.10 -57.36 -68.54
CA ALA A 210 -32.57 -57.42 -69.90
C ALA A 210 -31.75 -58.43 -70.70
N PRO A 211 -32.39 -59.28 -71.44
CA PRO A 211 -31.64 -60.14 -72.39
C PRO A 211 -31.84 -59.66 -73.84
N GLY A 212 -30.85 -59.92 -74.64
CA GLY A 212 -31.12 -60.46 -75.92
C GLY A 212 -30.82 -59.64 -77.14
N HIS A 213 -30.16 -60.34 -77.98
CA HIS A 213 -30.07 -60.40 -79.46
C HIS A 213 -28.99 -59.55 -80.16
N GLY A 214 -28.07 -60.34 -80.71
CA GLY A 214 -27.18 -60.15 -81.82
C GLY A 214 -27.97 -60.09 -83.19
N PRO A 215 -27.37 -60.43 -84.29
CA PRO A 215 -25.99 -60.32 -84.80
C PRO A 215 -25.98 -59.54 -86.18
N SER A 216 -24.83 -59.16 -86.60
CA SER A 216 -24.31 -59.22 -87.93
C SER A 216 -23.02 -58.45 -88.06
#